data_6b3a87852e05613a6da5b9a06ffa78a7
#
_entry.id   6b3a87852e05613a6da5b9a06ffa78a7
#
_cell.length_a   1.000
_cell.length_b   1.000
_cell.length_c   1.000
_cell.angle_alpha   90.00
_cell.angle_beta   90.00
_cell.angle_gamma   90.00
#
_symmetry.space_group_name_H-M   'P 1'
#
loop_
_entity.id
_entity.type
_entity.pdbx_description
1 polymer ?
#
loop_
_entity_poly.entity_id
_entity_poly.type
_entity_poly.pdbx_seq_one_letter_code
_entity_poly.pdbx_strand_id
1 'polypeptide(L)'
;MALTFHGRGDPKLAEALLGEVERAGARITVLAVGDWLDAQPAMARRILDGGHELGNHTMHHRNICALPADAAYAEISQCADRLHKLTGSIGSWFRPSQTQRATGQVIRLAGRAGYPHVLSYDVDSLDANDPGAPAVQRTVLDGIRPGSVVSLHLGHAGTVAALPPILDGLRRRGLRAVTTTELVT
;
A
#
# COMPACT_ATOMS: atom_id res chain seq x y z
N MET A 1 -2.29 -14.05 -2.27
CA MET A 1 -1.49 -13.18 -1.42
C MET A 1 -1.66 -11.71 -1.84
N ALA A 2 -1.47 -10.74 -0.96
CA ALA A 2 -1.55 -9.33 -1.32
C ALA A 2 -0.14 -8.70 -1.40
N LEU A 3 0.16 -8.09 -2.55
CA LEU A 3 1.24 -7.10 -2.66
C LEU A 3 0.63 -5.74 -2.34
N THR A 4 1.13 -5.09 -1.29
CA THR A 4 0.60 -3.83 -0.80
C THR A 4 1.67 -2.75 -0.86
N PHE A 5 1.31 -1.59 -1.38
CA PHE A 5 2.25 -0.52 -1.66
C PHE A 5 1.93 0.74 -0.88
N HIS A 6 2.94 1.36 -0.29
CA HIS A 6 2.81 2.70 0.25
C HIS A 6 2.81 3.70 -0.93
N GLY A 7 1.68 4.40 -1.09
CA GLY A 7 1.43 5.31 -2.20
C GLY A 7 2.06 6.68 -1.96
N ARG A 8 3.35 6.81 -2.27
CA ARG A 8 4.14 8.02 -2.22
C ARG A 8 5.33 7.92 -3.20
N GLY A 9 5.86 9.06 -3.66
CA GLY A 9 7.06 9.13 -4.50
C GLY A 9 6.80 9.64 -5.92
N ASP A 10 7.74 9.39 -6.82
CA ASP A 10 7.67 9.84 -8.20
C ASP A 10 6.48 9.18 -8.94
N PRO A 11 5.55 9.96 -9.49
CA PRO A 11 4.40 9.43 -10.22
C PRO A 11 4.80 8.62 -11.46
N LYS A 12 5.94 8.90 -12.08
CA LYS A 12 6.42 8.11 -13.22
C LYS A 12 6.82 6.70 -12.82
N LEU A 13 7.42 6.53 -11.64
CA LEU A 13 7.72 5.22 -11.08
C LEU A 13 6.44 4.47 -10.68
N ALA A 14 5.47 5.18 -10.10
CA ALA A 14 4.17 4.61 -9.78
C ALA A 14 3.43 4.11 -11.04
N GLU A 15 3.41 4.91 -12.11
CA GLU A 15 2.83 4.51 -13.42
C GLU A 15 3.54 3.29 -14.01
N ALA A 16 4.87 3.28 -14.00
CA ALA A 16 5.65 2.15 -14.50
C ALA A 16 5.35 0.87 -13.72
N LEU A 17 5.25 0.97 -12.38
CA LEU A 17 4.93 -0.15 -11.50
C LEU A 17 3.53 -0.69 -11.77
N LEU A 18 2.52 0.18 -11.86
CA LEU A 18 1.14 -0.22 -12.18
C LEU A 18 1.08 -0.94 -13.53
N GLY A 19 1.79 -0.43 -14.54
CA GLY A 19 1.88 -1.07 -15.85
C GLY A 19 2.50 -2.48 -15.80
N GLU A 20 3.50 -2.73 -14.94
CA GLU A 20 4.07 -4.09 -14.76
C GLU A 20 3.06 -5.04 -14.12
N VAL A 21 2.33 -4.57 -13.10
CA VAL A 21 1.28 -5.36 -12.43
C VAL A 21 0.18 -5.75 -13.41
N GLU A 22 -0.30 -4.79 -14.18
CA GLU A 22 -1.38 -4.97 -15.16
C GLU A 22 -0.97 -5.92 -16.28
N ARG A 23 0.25 -5.79 -16.81
CA ARG A 23 0.80 -6.71 -17.82
C ARG A 23 0.88 -8.15 -17.33
N ALA A 24 1.11 -8.34 -16.03
CA ALA A 24 1.13 -9.66 -15.41
C ALA A 24 -0.28 -10.21 -15.07
N GLY A 25 -1.35 -9.45 -15.32
CA GLY A 25 -2.72 -9.80 -14.93
C GLY A 25 -2.92 -9.85 -13.41
N ALA A 26 -2.09 -9.15 -12.66
CA ALA A 26 -2.14 -9.09 -11.20
C ALA A 26 -2.92 -7.87 -10.71
N ARG A 27 -3.36 -7.90 -9.44
CA ARG A 27 -3.98 -6.77 -8.76
C ARG A 27 -3.29 -6.54 -7.42
N ILE A 28 -3.23 -5.28 -7.00
CA ILE A 28 -2.52 -4.84 -5.81
C ILE A 28 -3.39 -3.93 -4.95
N THR A 29 -2.96 -3.68 -3.73
CA THR A 29 -3.55 -2.65 -2.86
C THR A 29 -2.54 -1.52 -2.65
N VAL A 30 -2.95 -0.29 -2.92
CA VAL A 30 -2.17 0.91 -2.67
C VAL A 30 -2.75 1.64 -1.46
N LEU A 31 -1.95 1.80 -0.40
CA LEU A 31 -2.27 2.62 0.77
C LEU A 31 -1.65 4.00 0.52
N ALA A 32 -2.44 4.95 0.06
CA ALA A 32 -1.95 6.23 -0.40
C ALA A 32 -1.81 7.26 0.74
N VAL A 33 -0.76 8.05 0.67
CA VAL A 33 -0.54 9.21 1.53
C VAL A 33 -1.33 10.40 0.97
N GLY A 34 -2.05 11.13 1.84
CA GLY A 34 -2.97 12.18 1.41
C GLY A 34 -2.28 13.34 0.70
N ASP A 35 -1.12 13.81 1.18
CA ASP A 35 -0.35 14.89 0.55
C ASP A 35 0.19 14.50 -0.85
N TRP A 36 0.49 13.23 -1.05
CA TRP A 36 0.86 12.71 -2.37
C TRP A 36 -0.33 12.74 -3.34
N LEU A 37 -1.53 12.40 -2.87
CA LEU A 37 -2.74 12.52 -3.68
C LEU A 37 -3.13 13.99 -3.95
N ASP A 38 -2.78 14.93 -3.07
CA ASP A 38 -2.93 16.36 -3.33
C ASP A 38 -2.05 16.83 -4.47
N ALA A 39 -0.81 16.35 -4.49
CA ALA A 39 0.15 16.66 -5.55
C ALA A 39 -0.16 15.92 -6.87
N GLN A 40 -0.77 14.74 -6.78
CA GLN A 40 -1.00 13.82 -7.91
C GLN A 40 -2.45 13.28 -7.90
N PRO A 41 -3.49 14.15 -8.01
CA PRO A 41 -4.88 13.72 -7.82
C PRO A 41 -5.36 12.70 -8.86
N ALA A 42 -4.79 12.70 -10.06
CA ALA A 42 -5.11 11.73 -11.10
C ALA A 42 -4.72 10.29 -10.72
N MET A 43 -3.73 10.11 -9.85
CA MET A 43 -3.27 8.78 -9.43
C MET A 43 -4.33 7.99 -8.68
N ALA A 44 -5.25 8.66 -7.97
CA ALA A 44 -6.35 7.98 -7.29
C ALA A 44 -7.24 7.20 -8.31
N ARG A 45 -7.62 7.86 -9.40
CA ARG A 45 -8.39 7.22 -10.48
C ARG A 45 -7.54 6.20 -11.25
N ARG A 46 -6.29 6.54 -11.57
CA ARG A 46 -5.37 5.63 -12.26
C ARG A 46 -5.25 4.26 -11.57
N ILE A 47 -5.14 4.27 -10.24
CA ILE A 47 -5.06 3.04 -9.43
C ILE A 47 -6.36 2.24 -9.53
N LEU A 48 -7.52 2.90 -9.35
CA LEU A 48 -8.82 2.22 -9.38
C LEU A 48 -9.19 1.70 -10.77
N ASP A 49 -8.94 2.49 -11.82
CA ASP A 49 -9.23 2.12 -13.21
C ASP A 49 -8.39 0.94 -13.69
N GLY A 50 -7.19 0.73 -13.11
CA GLY A 50 -6.37 -0.46 -13.30
C GLY A 50 -6.88 -1.71 -12.57
N GLY A 51 -8.02 -1.62 -11.87
CA GLY A 51 -8.59 -2.73 -11.08
C GLY A 51 -7.87 -3.00 -9.77
N HIS A 52 -7.07 -2.03 -9.31
CA HIS A 52 -6.37 -2.10 -8.03
C HIS A 52 -7.22 -1.53 -6.91
N GLU A 53 -6.83 -1.81 -5.67
CA GLU A 53 -7.49 -1.29 -4.47
C GLU A 53 -6.74 -0.08 -3.92
N LEU A 54 -7.47 0.92 -3.46
CA LEU A 54 -6.92 2.14 -2.88
C LEU A 54 -7.40 2.29 -1.44
N GLY A 55 -6.47 2.58 -0.54
CA GLY A 55 -6.72 2.78 0.89
C GLY A 55 -5.89 3.92 1.48
N ASN A 56 -6.00 4.10 2.77
CA ASN A 56 -5.48 5.23 3.54
C ASN A 56 -4.13 4.91 4.21
N HIS A 57 -3.13 5.78 4.01
CA HIS A 57 -1.83 5.70 4.68
C HIS A 57 -1.45 7.02 5.40
N THR A 58 -2.43 7.65 6.04
CA THR A 58 -2.34 8.95 6.72
C THR A 58 -2.19 10.15 5.78
N MET A 59 -2.41 11.37 6.30
CA MET A 59 -2.35 12.58 5.47
C MET A 59 -0.91 12.97 5.10
N HIS A 60 0.03 12.97 6.07
CA HIS A 60 1.39 13.49 5.89
C HIS A 60 2.48 12.47 6.19
N HIS A 61 2.13 11.19 6.35
CA HIS A 61 3.08 10.10 6.63
C HIS A 61 3.93 10.34 7.89
N ARG A 62 3.35 10.90 8.95
CA ARG A 62 4.02 11.08 10.25
C ARG A 62 4.06 9.77 11.03
N ASN A 63 4.96 9.65 12.02
CA ASN A 63 4.90 8.50 12.94
C ASN A 63 3.63 8.58 13.78
N ILE A 64 2.57 7.95 13.28
CA ILE A 64 1.22 8.09 13.83
C ILE A 64 1.11 7.57 15.27
N CYS A 65 1.90 6.56 15.61
CA CYS A 65 1.88 5.98 16.97
C CYS A 65 2.52 6.88 18.03
N ALA A 66 3.31 7.87 17.61
CA ALA A 66 3.93 8.85 18.48
C ALA A 66 3.11 10.15 18.62
N LEU A 67 2.00 10.29 17.88
CA LEU A 67 1.19 11.51 17.90
C LEU A 67 0.18 11.50 19.06
N PRO A 68 -0.16 12.69 19.60
CA PRO A 68 -1.35 12.86 20.43
C PRO A 68 -2.61 12.40 19.68
N ALA A 69 -3.64 11.96 20.42
CA ALA A 69 -4.85 11.36 19.85
C ALA A 69 -5.52 12.23 18.77
N ASP A 70 -5.68 13.52 19.02
CA ASP A 70 -6.34 14.44 18.07
C ASP A 70 -5.52 14.61 16.79
N ALA A 71 -4.19 14.70 16.90
CA ALA A 71 -3.30 14.77 15.74
C ALA A 71 -3.28 13.46 14.96
N ALA A 72 -3.27 12.31 15.63
CA ALA A 72 -3.36 11.01 14.99
C ALA A 72 -4.71 10.82 14.27
N TYR A 73 -5.81 11.26 14.89
CA TYR A 73 -7.13 11.24 14.25
C TYR A 73 -7.17 12.14 13.00
N ALA A 74 -6.61 13.36 13.10
CA ALA A 74 -6.54 14.28 11.97
C ALA A 74 -5.76 13.68 10.78
N GLU A 75 -4.63 12.98 11.04
CA GLU A 75 -3.87 12.28 10.01
C GLU A 75 -4.71 11.23 9.26
N ILE A 76 -5.60 10.52 9.95
CA ILE A 76 -6.46 9.49 9.35
C ILE A 76 -7.64 10.12 8.62
N SER A 77 -8.38 11.02 9.30
CA SER A 77 -9.61 11.59 8.78
C SER A 77 -9.38 12.52 7.57
N GLN A 78 -8.34 13.35 7.59
CA GLN A 78 -8.02 14.22 6.46
C GLN A 78 -7.64 13.41 5.20
N CYS A 79 -6.92 12.30 5.35
CA CYS A 79 -6.64 11.41 4.23
C CYS A 79 -7.91 10.70 3.74
N ALA A 80 -8.81 10.28 4.66
CA ALA A 80 -10.10 9.71 4.29
C ALA A 80 -10.95 10.71 3.49
N ASP A 81 -11.03 11.96 3.94
CA ASP A 81 -11.74 13.02 3.22
C ASP A 81 -11.15 13.27 1.83
N ARG A 82 -9.81 13.19 1.71
CA ARG A 82 -9.10 13.31 0.43
C ARG A 82 -9.48 12.17 -0.53
N LEU A 83 -9.41 10.94 -0.05
CA LEU A 83 -9.81 9.77 -0.83
C LEU A 83 -11.28 9.89 -1.29
N HIS A 84 -12.17 10.24 -0.37
CA HIS A 84 -13.59 10.42 -0.69
C HIS A 84 -13.82 11.51 -1.74
N LYS A 85 -13.15 12.65 -1.63
CA LYS A 85 -13.24 13.74 -2.61
C LYS A 85 -12.80 13.31 -4.02
N LEU A 86 -11.77 12.49 -4.12
CA LEU A 86 -11.20 12.07 -5.41
C LEU A 86 -11.94 10.89 -6.04
N THR A 87 -12.50 9.99 -5.22
CA THR A 87 -13.01 8.70 -5.71
C THR A 87 -14.47 8.41 -5.35
N GLY A 88 -15.06 9.16 -4.43
CA GLY A 88 -16.37 8.88 -3.84
C GLY A 88 -16.34 7.86 -2.70
N SER A 89 -15.15 7.34 -2.32
CA SER A 89 -14.99 6.35 -1.25
C SER A 89 -13.75 6.65 -0.41
N ILE A 90 -13.77 6.32 0.88
CA ILE A 90 -12.59 6.37 1.74
C ILE A 90 -11.68 5.15 1.58
N GLY A 91 -12.10 4.15 0.82
CA GLY A 91 -11.47 2.82 0.76
C GLY A 91 -11.80 1.95 1.98
N SER A 92 -11.44 0.68 1.91
CA SER A 92 -11.72 -0.29 2.99
C SER A 92 -10.61 -0.41 4.04
N TRP A 93 -9.39 -0.02 3.67
CA TRP A 93 -8.19 -0.30 4.45
C TRP A 93 -7.47 0.96 4.90
N PHE A 94 -7.06 0.94 6.16
CA PHE A 94 -6.11 1.90 6.73
C PHE A 94 -4.84 1.16 7.16
N ARG A 95 -3.68 1.71 6.81
CA ARG A 95 -2.38 1.26 7.33
C ARG A 95 -1.70 2.42 8.09
N PRO A 96 -1.22 2.18 9.33
CA PRO A 96 -0.52 3.21 10.08
C PRO A 96 0.83 3.53 9.42
N SER A 97 1.17 4.82 9.36
CA SER A 97 2.46 5.29 8.82
C SER A 97 3.60 5.09 9.82
N GLN A 98 4.79 4.77 9.30
CA GLN A 98 6.05 4.57 10.04
C GLN A 98 5.97 3.50 11.15
N THR A 99 5.09 2.53 11.03
CA THR A 99 5.02 1.39 11.95
C THR A 99 4.38 0.19 11.28
N GLN A 100 4.85 -0.99 11.60
CA GLN A 100 4.24 -2.24 11.12
C GLN A 100 2.89 -2.51 11.78
N ARG A 101 2.74 -2.16 13.07
CA ARG A 101 1.55 -2.45 13.86
C ARG A 101 1.01 -1.19 14.53
N ALA A 102 -0.29 -1.01 14.44
CA ALA A 102 -0.99 0.07 15.13
C ALA A 102 -1.05 -0.19 16.66
N THR A 103 -0.98 0.89 17.44
CA THR A 103 -1.37 0.84 18.86
C THR A 103 -2.89 0.71 19.00
N GLY A 104 -3.36 0.25 20.17
CA GLY A 104 -4.80 0.22 20.46
C GLY A 104 -5.49 1.58 20.32
N GLN A 105 -4.78 2.69 20.59
CA GLN A 105 -5.27 4.05 20.34
C GLN A 105 -5.51 4.27 18.84
N VAL A 106 -4.52 3.99 17.99
CA VAL A 106 -4.62 4.20 16.54
C VAL A 106 -5.73 3.31 15.93
N ILE A 107 -5.90 2.08 16.41
CA ILE A 107 -6.99 1.19 15.98
C ILE A 107 -8.36 1.81 16.27
N ARG A 108 -8.57 2.33 17.49
CA ARG A 108 -9.84 3.01 17.84
C ARG A 108 -10.08 4.26 17.00
N LEU A 109 -9.04 5.04 16.74
CA LEU A 109 -9.13 6.26 15.94
C LEU A 109 -9.43 5.94 14.46
N ALA A 110 -8.84 4.87 13.92
CA ALA A 110 -9.15 4.36 12.58
C ALA A 110 -10.63 3.92 12.48
N GLY A 111 -11.12 3.16 13.46
CA GLY A 111 -12.54 2.79 13.53
C GLY A 111 -13.48 4.00 13.58
N ARG A 112 -13.13 5.04 14.36
CA ARG A 112 -13.88 6.29 14.43
C ARG A 112 -13.87 7.06 13.09
N ALA A 113 -12.80 6.95 12.30
CA ALA A 113 -12.68 7.55 10.97
C ALA A 113 -13.35 6.72 9.87
N GLY A 114 -13.98 5.59 10.20
CA GLY A 114 -14.72 4.75 9.25
C GLY A 114 -13.95 3.52 8.76
N TYR A 115 -12.76 3.22 9.30
CA TYR A 115 -11.98 2.06 8.93
C TYR A 115 -12.14 0.92 9.95
N PRO A 116 -12.96 -0.11 9.67
CA PRO A 116 -13.13 -1.25 10.58
C PRO A 116 -11.88 -2.14 10.63
N HIS A 117 -11.02 -2.04 9.62
CA HIS A 117 -9.84 -2.86 9.47
C HIS A 117 -8.56 -2.04 9.37
N VAL A 118 -7.57 -2.41 10.19
CA VAL A 118 -6.22 -1.83 10.16
C VAL A 118 -5.26 -2.87 9.59
N LEU A 119 -4.67 -2.55 8.44
CA LEU A 119 -3.83 -3.47 7.69
C LEU A 119 -2.37 -3.42 8.17
N SER A 120 -1.85 -4.58 8.56
CA SER A 120 -0.42 -4.81 8.77
C SER A 120 0.17 -5.62 7.60
N TYR A 121 1.38 -6.12 7.76
CA TYR A 121 2.05 -7.01 6.82
C TYR A 121 2.89 -8.04 7.59
N ASP A 122 3.10 -9.21 6.99
CA ASP A 122 3.96 -10.25 7.54
C ASP A 122 5.31 -10.33 6.82
N VAL A 123 5.44 -9.72 5.62
CA VAL A 123 6.68 -9.61 4.87
C VAL A 123 7.01 -8.15 4.58
N ASP A 124 8.17 -7.69 5.08
CA ASP A 124 8.74 -6.40 4.69
C ASP A 124 9.77 -6.64 3.59
N SER A 125 9.58 -6.00 2.44
CA SER A 125 10.49 -6.13 1.29
C SER A 125 11.84 -5.43 1.50
N LEU A 126 11.90 -4.49 2.46
CA LEU A 126 13.02 -3.59 2.72
C LEU A 126 13.40 -2.70 1.53
N ASP A 127 12.52 -2.57 0.55
CA ASP A 127 12.74 -1.80 -0.68
C ASP A 127 12.97 -0.30 -0.43
N ALA A 128 12.40 0.24 0.66
CA ALA A 128 12.62 1.63 1.08
C ALA A 128 14.08 1.97 1.39
N ASN A 129 14.95 0.97 1.60
CA ASN A 129 16.38 1.15 1.82
C ASN A 129 17.19 1.14 0.51
N ASP A 130 16.55 1.04 -0.65
CA ASP A 130 17.15 0.95 -1.98
C ASP A 130 18.27 -0.13 -2.11
N PRO A 131 18.02 -1.38 -1.64
CA PRO A 131 19.05 -2.44 -1.66
C PRO A 131 19.28 -3.03 -3.05
N GLY A 132 18.57 -2.52 -4.06
CA GLY A 132 18.57 -3.00 -5.44
C GLY A 132 17.56 -4.13 -5.70
N ALA A 133 17.11 -4.23 -6.94
CA ALA A 133 16.06 -5.15 -7.36
C ALA A 133 16.29 -6.63 -6.99
N PRO A 134 17.51 -7.20 -7.13
CA PRO A 134 17.74 -8.60 -6.75
C PRO A 134 17.58 -8.87 -5.26
N ALA A 135 17.90 -7.89 -4.39
CA ALA A 135 17.72 -8.03 -2.95
C ALA A 135 16.23 -7.96 -2.58
N VAL A 136 15.49 -7.00 -3.12
CA VAL A 136 14.03 -6.89 -2.94
C VAL A 136 13.34 -8.19 -3.38
N GLN A 137 13.68 -8.69 -4.57
CA GLN A 137 13.13 -9.96 -5.08
C GLN A 137 13.38 -11.12 -4.11
N ARG A 138 14.62 -11.31 -3.64
CA ARG A 138 14.95 -12.39 -2.69
C ARG A 138 14.17 -12.24 -1.40
N THR A 139 14.19 -11.06 -0.78
CA THR A 139 13.48 -10.81 0.49
C THR A 139 12.01 -11.16 0.39
N VAL A 140 11.35 -10.72 -0.68
CA VAL A 140 9.94 -11.02 -0.91
C VAL A 140 9.73 -12.52 -1.12
N LEU A 141 10.44 -13.13 -2.08
CA LEU A 141 10.22 -14.53 -2.45
C LEU A 141 10.57 -15.51 -1.33
N ASP A 142 11.56 -15.20 -0.48
CA ASP A 142 11.93 -16.05 0.65
C ASP A 142 10.96 -15.92 1.83
N GLY A 143 10.33 -14.74 1.99
CA GLY A 143 9.42 -14.46 3.10
C GLY A 143 7.98 -14.92 2.89
N ILE A 144 7.53 -15.06 1.64
CA ILE A 144 6.10 -15.26 1.35
C ILE A 144 5.63 -16.71 1.52
N ARG A 145 4.35 -16.83 1.89
CA ARG A 145 3.54 -18.05 1.92
C ARG A 145 2.12 -17.75 1.44
N PRO A 146 1.27 -18.75 1.18
CA PRO A 146 -0.15 -18.52 0.92
C PRO A 146 -0.78 -17.67 2.03
N GLY A 147 -1.47 -16.58 1.65
CA GLY A 147 -2.08 -15.64 2.59
C GLY A 147 -1.19 -14.47 3.01
N SER A 148 0.09 -14.42 2.65
CA SER A 148 0.98 -13.30 3.01
C SER A 148 0.51 -11.95 2.48
N VAL A 149 0.79 -10.91 3.27
CA VAL A 149 0.67 -9.49 2.92
C VAL A 149 2.07 -8.88 2.91
N VAL A 150 2.51 -8.42 1.75
CA VAL A 150 3.85 -7.85 1.54
C VAL A 150 3.79 -6.32 1.57
N SER A 151 4.73 -5.68 2.26
CA SER A 151 4.93 -4.24 2.25
C SER A 151 5.98 -3.84 1.22
N LEU A 152 5.62 -2.92 0.32
CA LEU A 152 6.41 -2.35 -0.77
C LEU A 152 6.12 -0.85 -0.90
N HIS A 153 6.88 -0.13 -1.74
CA HIS A 153 6.73 1.31 -1.98
C HIS A 153 6.66 1.65 -3.48
N LEU A 154 5.80 2.61 -3.87
CA LEU A 154 5.66 3.03 -5.27
C LEU A 154 6.84 3.86 -5.79
N GLY A 155 7.56 4.55 -4.89
CA GLY A 155 8.54 5.58 -5.25
C GLY A 155 9.96 5.11 -5.50
N HIS A 156 10.24 3.80 -5.58
CA HIS A 156 11.59 3.24 -5.68
C HIS A 156 11.81 2.52 -7.01
N ALA A 157 12.82 2.93 -7.79
CA ALA A 157 13.14 2.31 -9.07
C ALA A 157 13.53 0.83 -8.92
N GLY A 158 14.19 0.47 -7.80
CA GLY A 158 14.52 -0.91 -7.46
C GLY A 158 13.29 -1.80 -7.28
N THR A 159 12.19 -1.23 -6.74
CA THR A 159 10.91 -1.93 -6.58
C THR A 159 10.28 -2.21 -7.94
N VAL A 160 10.25 -1.20 -8.82
CA VAL A 160 9.75 -1.36 -10.20
C VAL A 160 10.50 -2.49 -10.93
N ALA A 161 11.82 -2.49 -10.85
CA ALA A 161 12.66 -3.50 -11.50
C ALA A 161 12.56 -4.89 -10.86
N ALA A 162 12.23 -4.98 -9.56
CA ALA A 162 12.03 -6.25 -8.85
C ALA A 162 10.67 -6.89 -9.13
N LEU A 163 9.69 -6.12 -9.56
CA LEU A 163 8.30 -6.58 -9.64
C LEU A 163 8.08 -7.69 -10.67
N PRO A 164 8.57 -7.61 -11.93
CA PRO A 164 8.40 -8.71 -12.89
C PRO A 164 8.93 -10.06 -12.38
N PRO A 165 10.18 -10.17 -11.88
CA PRO A 165 10.66 -11.44 -11.35
C PRO A 165 9.95 -11.90 -10.07
N ILE A 166 9.41 -10.98 -9.25
CA ILE A 166 8.54 -11.34 -8.11
C ILE A 166 7.25 -11.99 -8.63
N LEU A 167 6.54 -11.35 -9.55
CA LEU A 167 5.28 -11.85 -10.11
C LEU A 167 5.47 -13.22 -10.81
N ASP A 168 6.58 -13.37 -11.53
CA ASP A 168 6.96 -14.68 -12.11
C ASP A 168 7.25 -15.74 -11.05
N GLY A 169 7.95 -15.35 -9.96
CA GLY A 169 8.20 -16.22 -8.83
C GLY A 169 6.93 -16.68 -8.13
N LEU A 170 5.95 -15.79 -7.98
CA LEU A 170 4.62 -16.12 -7.46
C LEU A 170 3.93 -17.16 -8.35
N ARG A 171 3.87 -16.89 -9.66
CA ARG A 171 3.24 -17.78 -10.64
C ARG A 171 3.85 -19.18 -10.60
N ARG A 172 5.18 -19.30 -10.56
CA ARG A 172 5.87 -20.60 -10.44
C ARG A 172 5.53 -21.38 -9.17
N ARG A 173 5.11 -20.67 -8.11
CA ARG A 173 4.66 -21.27 -6.84
C ARG A 173 3.15 -21.50 -6.77
N GLY A 174 2.41 -21.29 -7.87
CA GLY A 174 0.96 -21.38 -7.90
C GLY A 174 0.24 -20.27 -7.12
N LEU A 175 0.93 -19.16 -6.84
CA LEU A 175 0.39 -18.00 -6.12
C LEU A 175 0.03 -16.88 -7.11
N ARG A 176 -0.98 -16.08 -6.73
CA ARG A 176 -1.37 -14.87 -7.46
C ARG A 176 -1.34 -13.67 -6.53
N ALA A 177 -0.92 -12.51 -7.05
CA ALA A 177 -1.12 -11.24 -6.39
C ALA A 177 -2.55 -10.76 -6.66
N VAL A 178 -3.29 -10.53 -5.57
CA VAL A 178 -4.68 -10.04 -5.55
C VAL A 178 -4.78 -8.84 -4.61
N THR A 179 -5.89 -8.11 -4.63
CA THR A 179 -6.12 -7.03 -3.67
C THR A 179 -6.24 -7.59 -2.24
N THR A 180 -6.07 -6.72 -1.24
CA THR A 180 -6.25 -7.14 0.17
C THR A 180 -7.67 -7.63 0.42
N THR A 181 -8.67 -6.96 -0.13
CA THR A 181 -10.07 -7.38 0.00
C THR A 181 -10.28 -8.78 -0.61
N GLU A 182 -9.77 -9.03 -1.81
CA GLU A 182 -9.87 -10.37 -2.43
C GLU A 182 -9.11 -11.46 -1.67
N LEU A 183 -8.06 -11.10 -0.93
CA LEU A 183 -7.30 -12.07 -0.15
C LEU A 183 -8.08 -12.57 1.06
N VAL A 184 -8.95 -11.75 1.65
CA VAL A 184 -9.64 -12.04 2.91
C VAL A 184 -11.12 -12.40 2.72
N THR A 185 -11.63 -12.35 1.49
CA THR A 185 -12.98 -12.82 1.13
C THR A 185 -12.94 -14.22 0.52
#